data_1b56e7512c34e0d8ac1e56252ea38ac1
#
_entry.id   1b56e7512c34e0d8ac1e56252ea38ac1
#
_cell.length_a   1.000
_cell.length_b   1.000
_cell.length_c   1.000
_cell.angle_alpha   90.00
_cell.angle_beta   90.00
_cell.angle_gamma   90.00
#
_symmetry.space_group_name_H-M   'P 1'
#
loop_
_entity.id
_entity.type
_entity.pdbx_description
1 polymer ?
#
loop_
_entity_poly.entity_id
_entity_poly.type
_entity_poly.pdbx_seq_one_letter_code
_entity_poly.pdbx_strand_id
1 'polypeptide(L)'
;MSEKKPTRQAEIVFAAMKAIEANGGEMRISDIYETLASSFPLTDYEKEETKSGVIRWKAYLNFYSIEVGKVGYLVKKSGIWHLTEEGAKALAAGAGEFFADFHGKFSK
;
A
#
# COMPACT_ATOMS: atom_id res chain seq x y z
N MET A 1 -24.14 -2.61 14.42
CA MET A 1 -23.03 -1.84 14.27
C MET A 1 -22.24 -2.22 13.06
N SER A 2 -21.65 -1.35 12.54
CA SER A 2 -20.98 -1.68 11.32
C SER A 2 -19.52 -1.52 11.51
N GLU A 3 -18.79 -2.40 10.89
CA GLU A 3 -17.40 -2.28 10.85
C GLU A 3 -17.02 -1.51 9.66
N LYS A 4 -16.07 -0.63 9.78
CA LYS A 4 -15.56 0.07 8.66
C LYS A 4 -14.70 -0.83 7.85
N LYS A 5 -15.03 -0.98 6.59
CA LYS A 5 -14.20 -1.76 5.70
C LYS A 5 -13.11 -0.89 5.15
N PRO A 6 -11.92 -1.44 4.94
CA PRO A 6 -10.87 -0.65 4.31
C PRO A 6 -11.27 -0.28 2.89
N THR A 7 -10.77 0.85 2.43
CA THR A 7 -11.00 1.25 1.05
C THR A 7 -10.16 0.38 0.14
N ARG A 8 -10.49 0.37 -1.14
CA ARG A 8 -9.66 -0.35 -2.10
C ARG A 8 -8.24 0.18 -2.12
N GLN A 9 -8.10 1.50 -1.98
CA GLN A 9 -6.77 2.09 -1.96
C GLN A 9 -5.95 1.56 -0.79
N ALA A 10 -6.58 1.44 0.38
CA ALA A 10 -5.88 0.92 1.54
C ALA A 10 -5.53 -0.54 1.37
N GLU A 11 -6.42 -1.32 0.74
CA GLU A 11 -6.14 -2.73 0.48
C GLU A 11 -4.95 -2.88 -0.44
N ILE A 12 -4.86 -2.03 -1.46
CA ILE A 12 -3.77 -2.09 -2.41
C ILE A 12 -2.43 -1.76 -1.73
N VAL A 13 -2.41 -0.73 -0.89
CA VAL A 13 -1.18 -0.39 -0.21
C VAL A 13 -0.79 -1.46 0.82
N PHE A 14 -1.77 -2.08 1.47
CA PHE A 14 -1.47 -3.15 2.40
C PHE A 14 -0.83 -4.33 1.66
N ALA A 15 -1.38 -4.67 0.49
CA ALA A 15 -0.83 -5.75 -0.32
C ALA A 15 0.59 -5.44 -0.76
N ALA A 16 0.85 -4.18 -1.11
CA ALA A 16 2.20 -3.78 -1.50
C ALA A 16 3.16 -3.92 -0.32
N MET A 17 2.72 -3.52 0.87
CA MET A 17 3.56 -3.64 2.06
C MET A 17 3.87 -5.09 2.37
N LYS A 18 2.88 -5.98 2.19
CA LYS A 18 3.09 -7.40 2.40
C LYS A 18 4.08 -7.96 1.38
N ALA A 19 4.02 -7.48 0.15
CA ALA A 19 4.96 -7.93 -0.88
C ALA A 19 6.39 -7.50 -0.52
N ILE A 20 6.54 -6.29 -0.01
CA ILE A 20 7.85 -5.80 0.40
C ILE A 20 8.38 -6.66 1.54
N GLU A 21 7.52 -6.98 2.50
CA GLU A 21 7.91 -7.81 3.63
C GLU A 21 8.38 -9.18 3.15
N ALA A 22 7.63 -9.77 2.23
CA ALA A 22 7.98 -11.08 1.69
C ALA A 22 9.28 -11.04 0.91
N ASN A 23 9.67 -9.87 0.43
CA ASN A 23 10.90 -9.71 -0.35
C ASN A 23 12.07 -9.27 0.53
N GLY A 24 11.97 -9.50 1.82
CA GLY A 24 13.08 -9.20 2.73
C GLY A 24 13.09 -7.79 3.28
N GLY A 25 12.03 -7.04 3.10
CA GLY A 25 11.91 -5.72 3.68
C GLY A 25 12.19 -4.57 2.74
N GLU A 26 12.58 -4.85 1.50
CA GLU A 26 12.74 -3.80 0.50
C GLU A 26 12.43 -4.35 -0.87
N MET A 27 11.99 -3.47 -1.76
CA MET A 27 11.54 -3.92 -3.07
C MET A 27 11.51 -2.73 -4.01
N ARG A 28 11.93 -2.95 -5.25
CA ARG A 28 11.89 -1.92 -6.26
C ARG A 28 10.45 -1.67 -6.67
N ILE A 29 10.12 -0.41 -6.93
CA ILE A 29 8.72 -0.08 -7.26
C ILE A 29 8.21 -0.84 -8.46
N SER A 30 9.05 -1.06 -9.47
CA SER A 30 8.61 -1.80 -10.65
C SER A 30 8.27 -3.25 -10.31
N ASP A 31 9.00 -3.84 -9.38
CA ASP A 31 8.73 -5.21 -8.93
C ASP A 31 7.45 -5.27 -8.09
N ILE A 32 7.19 -4.22 -7.32
CA ILE A 32 5.94 -4.14 -6.56
C ILE A 32 4.76 -4.11 -7.53
N TYR A 33 4.87 -3.30 -8.58
CA TYR A 33 3.81 -3.24 -9.59
C TYR A 33 3.57 -4.59 -10.22
N GLU A 34 4.65 -5.28 -10.60
CA GLU A 34 4.53 -6.58 -11.23
C GLU A 34 3.88 -7.60 -10.31
N THR A 35 4.29 -7.59 -9.05
CA THR A 35 3.75 -8.53 -8.07
C THR A 35 2.26 -8.31 -7.87
N LEU A 36 1.84 -7.07 -7.72
CA LEU A 36 0.43 -6.78 -7.53
C LEU A 36 -0.37 -7.07 -8.77
N ALA A 37 0.19 -6.76 -9.94
CA ALA A 37 -0.52 -7.01 -11.18
C ALA A 37 -0.81 -8.50 -11.37
N SER A 38 0.07 -9.36 -10.87
CA SER A 38 -0.11 -10.79 -11.08
C SER A 38 -0.81 -11.49 -9.93
N SER A 39 -0.85 -10.90 -8.74
CA SER A 39 -1.38 -11.61 -7.59
C SER A 39 -2.55 -10.94 -6.90
N PHE A 40 -2.74 -9.64 -7.09
CA PHE A 40 -3.83 -8.94 -6.43
C PHE A 40 -5.02 -8.86 -7.37
N PRO A 41 -6.24 -9.13 -6.89
CA PRO A 41 -7.41 -9.15 -7.79
C PRO A 41 -7.88 -7.74 -8.14
N LEU A 42 -7.27 -7.17 -9.16
CA LEU A 42 -7.60 -5.84 -9.63
C LEU A 42 -8.80 -5.89 -10.58
N THR A 43 -9.69 -4.90 -10.49
CA THR A 43 -10.83 -4.82 -11.38
C THR A 43 -10.41 -4.18 -12.70
N ASP A 44 -11.25 -4.34 -13.72
CA ASP A 44 -10.98 -3.70 -15.00
C ASP A 44 -10.91 -2.19 -14.86
N TYR A 45 -11.79 -1.62 -14.03
CA TYR A 45 -11.77 -0.18 -13.77
C TYR A 45 -10.42 0.26 -13.20
N GLU A 46 -9.90 -0.54 -12.28
CA GLU A 46 -8.63 -0.20 -11.64
C GLU A 46 -7.44 -0.32 -12.59
N LYS A 47 -7.57 -1.12 -13.63
CA LYS A 47 -6.50 -1.29 -14.60
C LYS A 47 -6.51 -0.23 -15.70
N GLU A 48 -7.53 0.63 -15.73
CA GLU A 48 -7.65 1.66 -16.77
C GLU A 48 -6.74 2.83 -16.48
N GLU A 49 -6.34 3.51 -17.56
CA GLU A 49 -5.58 4.75 -17.41
C GLU A 49 -6.50 5.88 -16.98
N THR A 50 -5.98 6.75 -16.12
CA THR A 50 -6.67 7.97 -15.75
C THR A 50 -6.40 9.03 -16.81
N LYS A 51 -7.02 10.18 -16.64
CA LYS A 51 -6.82 11.27 -17.58
C LYS A 51 -5.38 11.72 -17.67
N SER A 52 -4.62 11.53 -16.59
CA SER A 52 -3.22 11.93 -16.59
C SER A 52 -2.30 10.88 -17.20
N GLY A 53 -2.87 9.76 -17.67
CA GLY A 53 -2.08 8.73 -18.32
C GLY A 53 -1.47 7.70 -17.36
N VAL A 54 -1.90 7.72 -16.12
CA VAL A 54 -1.40 6.78 -15.11
C VAL A 54 -2.45 5.71 -14.89
N ILE A 55 -2.01 4.47 -14.76
CA ILE A 55 -2.93 3.37 -14.45
C ILE A 55 -3.55 3.64 -13.08
N ARG A 56 -4.86 3.51 -12.99
CA ARG A 56 -5.60 3.95 -11.79
C ARG A 56 -5.11 3.30 -10.50
N TRP A 57 -4.92 1.98 -10.48
CA TRP A 57 -4.51 1.33 -9.24
C TRP A 57 -3.09 1.73 -8.84
N LYS A 58 -2.25 2.04 -9.82
CA LYS A 58 -0.90 2.51 -9.49
C LYS A 58 -0.94 3.89 -8.90
N ALA A 59 -1.87 4.72 -9.36
CA ALA A 59 -2.06 6.04 -8.78
C ALA A 59 -2.53 5.92 -7.33
N TYR A 60 -3.45 4.98 -7.05
CA TYR A 60 -3.90 4.73 -5.69
C TYR A 60 -2.72 4.35 -4.80
N LEU A 61 -1.90 3.42 -5.29
CA LEU A 61 -0.76 2.95 -4.51
C LEU A 61 0.20 4.08 -4.20
N ASN A 62 0.53 4.88 -5.20
CA ASN A 62 1.48 5.96 -5.00
C ASN A 62 0.94 7.01 -4.06
N PHE A 63 -0.32 7.36 -4.20
CA PHE A 63 -0.93 8.38 -3.36
C PHE A 63 -0.97 7.93 -1.89
N TYR A 64 -1.46 6.72 -1.65
CA TYR A 64 -1.57 6.23 -0.28
C TYR A 64 -0.22 5.89 0.33
N SER A 65 0.76 5.54 -0.50
CA SER A 65 2.08 5.26 0.03
C SER A 65 2.74 6.49 0.63
N ILE A 66 2.34 7.68 0.16
CA ILE A 66 2.84 8.92 0.76
C ILE A 66 2.35 9.00 2.21
N GLU A 67 1.08 8.67 2.42
CA GLU A 67 0.50 8.73 3.76
C GLU A 67 1.14 7.69 4.67
N VAL A 68 1.37 6.48 4.13
CA VAL A 68 2.02 5.43 4.90
C VAL A 68 3.43 5.84 5.30
N GLY A 69 4.11 6.54 4.40
CA GLY A 69 5.44 7.06 4.70
C GLY A 69 5.42 8.09 5.80
N LYS A 70 4.37 8.91 5.84
CA LYS A 70 4.26 9.95 6.87
C LYS A 70 4.11 9.38 8.27
N VAL A 71 3.47 8.21 8.41
CA VAL A 71 3.36 7.60 9.73
C VAL A 71 4.57 6.73 10.06
N GLY A 72 5.53 6.66 9.17
CA GLY A 72 6.79 6.00 9.47
C GLY A 72 6.85 4.52 9.15
N TYR A 73 5.91 4.00 8.36
CA TYR A 73 5.90 2.58 8.02
C TYR A 73 6.74 2.25 6.81
N LEU A 74 7.07 3.26 6.01
CA LEU A 74 7.70 3.03 4.71
C LEU A 74 8.69 4.16 4.42
N VAL A 75 9.82 3.82 3.84
CA VAL A 75 10.79 4.80 3.38
C VAL A 75 11.08 4.53 1.92
N LYS A 76 10.99 5.55 1.09
CA LYS A 76 11.27 5.44 -0.33
C LYS A 76 12.60 6.09 -0.64
N LYS A 77 13.44 5.37 -1.36
CA LYS A 77 14.76 5.87 -1.66
C LYS A 77 15.20 5.33 -3.00
N SER A 78 15.42 6.21 -3.97
CA SER A 78 15.95 5.83 -5.28
C SER A 78 15.15 4.73 -5.96
N GLY A 79 13.82 4.82 -5.87
CA GLY A 79 12.96 3.84 -6.52
C GLY A 79 12.81 2.54 -5.78
N ILE A 80 13.39 2.44 -4.60
CA ILE A 80 13.26 1.25 -3.77
C ILE A 80 12.47 1.63 -2.53
N TRP A 81 11.47 0.81 -2.20
CA TRP A 81 10.64 1.05 -1.04
C TRP A 81 11.11 0.12 0.08
N HIS A 82 11.35 0.69 1.23
CA HIS A 82 11.85 -0.04 2.40
C HIS A 82 10.78 -0.07 3.47
N LEU A 83 10.46 -1.25 3.95
CA LEU A 83 9.54 -1.42 5.05
C LEU A 83 10.30 -1.16 6.34
N THR A 84 9.77 -0.27 7.17
CA THR A 84 10.43 0.02 8.45
C THR A 84 10.02 -1.01 9.48
N GLU A 85 10.71 -0.99 10.62
CA GLU A 85 10.36 -1.86 11.72
C GLU A 85 8.94 -1.58 12.19
N GLU A 86 8.55 -0.30 12.23
CA GLU A 86 7.20 0.07 12.62
C GLU A 86 6.18 -0.46 11.60
N GLY A 87 6.54 -0.38 10.32
CA GLY A 87 5.67 -0.92 9.29
C GLY A 87 5.50 -2.42 9.40
N ALA A 88 6.59 -3.12 9.70
CA ALA A 88 6.51 -4.56 9.87
C ALA A 88 5.64 -4.94 11.05
N LYS A 89 5.72 -4.19 12.13
CA LYS A 89 4.87 -4.43 13.29
C LYS A 89 3.41 -4.20 12.97
N ALA A 90 3.12 -3.14 12.19
CA ALA A 90 1.76 -2.85 11.80
C ALA A 90 1.19 -3.96 10.93
N LEU A 91 2.00 -4.51 10.03
CA LEU A 91 1.55 -5.62 9.21
C LEU A 91 1.28 -6.86 10.04
N ALA A 92 2.14 -7.11 11.02
CA ALA A 92 2.01 -8.30 11.86
C ALA A 92 0.74 -8.25 12.70
N ALA A 93 0.28 -7.05 13.03
CA ALA A 93 -0.95 -6.89 13.78
C ALA A 93 -2.18 -7.19 12.94
N GLY A 94 -2.01 -7.28 11.62
CA GLY A 94 -3.11 -7.64 10.75
C GLY A 94 -3.74 -6.44 10.08
N ALA A 95 -4.53 -6.72 9.04
CA ALA A 95 -5.12 -5.67 8.22
C ALA A 95 -6.00 -4.74 9.03
N GLY A 96 -6.77 -5.28 9.95
CA GLY A 96 -7.66 -4.45 10.76
C GLY A 96 -6.92 -3.42 11.57
N GLU A 97 -5.86 -3.87 12.25
CA GLU A 97 -5.07 -2.97 13.06
C GLU A 97 -4.30 -1.98 12.21
N PHE A 98 -3.78 -2.45 11.09
CA PHE A 98 -3.05 -1.60 10.17
C PHE A 98 -3.92 -0.44 9.72
N PHE A 99 -5.14 -0.76 9.28
CA PHE A 99 -6.04 0.27 8.76
C PHE A 99 -6.54 1.18 9.87
N ALA A 100 -6.80 0.62 11.04
CA ALA A 100 -7.28 1.43 12.16
C ALA A 100 -6.23 2.43 12.58
N ASP A 101 -4.99 1.98 12.68
CA ASP A 101 -3.89 2.85 13.07
C ASP A 101 -3.63 3.92 12.02
N PHE A 102 -3.69 3.51 10.76
CA PHE A 102 -3.49 4.39 9.63
C PHE A 102 -4.53 5.51 9.65
N HIS A 103 -5.81 5.14 9.77
CA HIS A 103 -6.88 6.13 9.82
C HIS A 103 -6.81 6.97 11.07
N GLY A 104 -6.41 6.38 12.18
CA GLY A 104 -6.30 7.13 13.41
C GLY A 104 -5.27 8.23 13.32
N LYS A 105 -4.22 8.02 12.55
CA LYS A 105 -3.17 9.02 12.42
C LYS A 105 -3.52 10.11 11.42
N PHE A 106 -4.43 9.85 10.51
CA PHE A 106 -4.75 10.82 9.46
C PHE A 106 -6.16 11.39 9.54
N SER A 107 -7.00 10.83 10.39
CA SER A 107 -8.36 11.33 10.47
C SER A 107 -8.43 12.44 11.47
N LYS A 108 -7.89 13.49 11.19
CA LYS A 108 -7.90 14.54 12.19
C LYS A 108 -9.02 15.46 12.01
#